data_d7bd5a1053719d1451ac44b58bce9e82
#
_entry.id   d7bd5a1053719d1451ac44b58bce9e82
#
_cell.length_a   1.000
_cell.length_b   1.000
_cell.length_c   1.000
_cell.angle_alpha   90.00
_cell.angle_beta   90.00
_cell.angle_gamma   90.00
#
_symmetry.space_group_name_H-M   'P 1'
#
loop_
_entity.id
_entity.type
_entity.pdbx_description
1 polymer ?
#
loop_
_entity_poly.entity_id
_entity_poly.type
_entity_poly.pdbx_seq_one_letter_code
_entity_poly.pdbx_strand_id
1 'polypeptide(L)'
;MDSHTLLTLWILAAVGLCSCQDEFLLDGPLNRTVGGNVVFTLIHPPSTPPSKITWISPSNIEIITTLDHAEKIHPDYNGRISLNKTTASLELSNLTPNDTGEYTLDISINSVPQQAKTSLTVFVNISNVRAEADQNELVEFNSSVTLTCSASGTLPSFRWFNGSTNVTGSDRVLLGYSNLTILNVTRYDDGPFKCEASNMFSDHMSSDVYLTIHYGPDSAVFSVTPDASNYSSGSDITLSCSSESKPAARFQWALNGTFLGREGKEIVLENVQTSQSGAYSCWAYNSKTQRYKTSSPTTITVIETIAGVAITRSGNTLIAGESSVNLTCDAQGFIVDREWTKDGKPLSLSNRTTFYEKNRTLSISPVETEDSGQYTCIVSNPVSSGRDDFELVVNLAPDPGVGVGGFPTWAIAVIVIAVLIVLVIPVILVLKKKGKICPPKSREAPAKDNSPMELNYADISHFQRKNVQRVDQGNGGNRETLYSGVRLPSSPAGPTSGQGPTYADINFQNNTAGMRATLGHGGNVGDQSTVYAAVKPKGQAPGPPRQVPDVTYAQVKK
;
A
#
# COMPACT_ATOMS: atom_id res chain seq x y z
N MET A 1 16.56 32.07 96.43
CA MET A 1 16.08 30.94 95.66
C MET A 1 15.94 31.45 94.24
N ASP A 2 16.85 31.06 93.42
CA ASP A 2 17.06 31.64 92.07
C ASP A 2 15.94 31.32 91.12
N SER A 3 15.63 32.29 90.30
CA SER A 3 14.63 32.24 89.18
C SER A 3 14.76 31.01 88.26
N HIS A 4 15.95 30.43 88.23
CA HIS A 4 16.25 29.24 87.44
C HIS A 4 15.70 27.91 88.02
N THR A 5 15.58 27.84 89.37
CA THR A 5 15.03 26.65 90.03
C THR A 5 13.51 26.56 89.95
N LEU A 6 12.82 27.67 89.83
CA LEU A 6 11.37 27.74 89.63
C LEU A 6 11.00 27.39 88.18
N LEU A 7 11.84 27.78 87.18
CA LEU A 7 11.58 27.47 85.78
C LEU A 7 11.80 25.97 85.45
N THR A 8 12.80 25.33 86.08
CA THR A 8 13.06 23.89 85.92
C THR A 8 12.00 23.02 86.60
N LEU A 9 11.42 23.46 87.71
CA LEU A 9 10.28 22.77 88.37
C LEU A 9 8.98 22.89 87.56
N TRP A 10 8.74 24.01 86.83
CA TRP A 10 7.60 24.15 85.96
C TRP A 10 7.77 23.35 84.67
N ILE A 11 8.97 23.22 84.14
CA ILE A 11 9.26 22.36 82.95
C ILE A 11 9.16 20.88 83.30
N LEU A 12 9.59 20.48 84.52
CA LEU A 12 9.41 19.11 85.02
C LEU A 12 7.96 18.77 85.37
N ALA A 13 7.16 19.74 85.85
CA ALA A 13 5.73 19.55 86.08
C ALA A 13 4.93 19.53 84.77
N ALA A 14 5.39 20.24 83.68
CA ALA A 14 4.75 20.25 82.39
C ALA A 14 5.10 19.02 81.56
N VAL A 15 6.25 18.33 81.82
CA VAL A 15 6.66 17.10 81.14
C VAL A 15 6.09 15.84 81.82
N GLY A 16 5.58 15.99 83.11
CA GLY A 16 5.08 14.85 83.89
C GLY A 16 3.58 14.58 83.81
N LEU A 17 2.87 15.26 82.92
CA LEU A 17 1.42 15.06 82.69
C LEU A 17 1.08 14.84 81.24
N CYS A 18 1.97 14.22 80.45
CA CYS A 18 1.51 13.47 79.33
C CYS A 18 1.10 12.08 79.81
N SER A 19 -0.07 12.03 80.49
CA SER A 19 -0.81 10.80 80.68
C SER A 19 -1.08 10.30 79.29
N CYS A 20 -0.33 9.28 78.82
CA CYS A 20 -0.83 8.39 77.83
C CYS A 20 -2.10 7.80 78.44
N GLN A 21 -3.25 8.44 78.24
CA GLN A 21 -4.49 7.73 78.23
C GLN A 21 -4.36 6.73 77.14
N ASP A 22 -4.33 5.44 77.45
CA ASP A 22 -4.52 4.39 76.47
C ASP A 22 -5.78 4.74 75.72
N GLU A 23 -5.61 5.21 74.48
CA GLU A 23 -6.69 5.71 73.62
C GLU A 23 -7.61 4.53 73.34
N PHE A 24 -8.89 4.66 73.75
CA PHE A 24 -9.91 3.61 73.55
C PHE A 24 -10.24 3.55 72.06
N LEU A 25 -9.50 2.69 71.32
CA LEU A 25 -9.53 2.59 69.88
C LEU A 25 -9.94 1.21 69.41
N LEU A 26 -10.72 1.18 68.31
CA LEU A 26 -10.99 -0.03 67.53
C LEU A 26 -9.90 -0.26 66.47
N ASP A 27 -9.63 -1.54 66.19
CA ASP A 27 -8.79 -1.92 65.06
C ASP A 27 -9.44 -1.49 63.74
N GLY A 28 -8.63 -0.98 62.83
CA GLY A 28 -9.12 -0.58 61.51
C GLY A 28 -8.38 0.59 60.88
N PRO A 29 -8.78 0.97 59.67
CA PRO A 29 -9.97 0.58 58.87
C PRO A 29 -9.94 -0.89 58.39
N LEU A 30 -11.11 -1.52 58.39
CA LEU A 30 -11.27 -2.93 58.03
C LEU A 30 -11.78 -3.09 56.58
N ASN A 31 -11.15 -3.98 55.82
CA ASN A 31 -11.55 -4.31 54.46
C ASN A 31 -11.87 -5.80 54.34
N ARG A 32 -13.05 -6.13 53.82
CA ARG A 32 -13.52 -7.52 53.65
C ARG A 32 -14.28 -7.69 52.34
N THR A 33 -14.46 -8.91 51.91
CA THR A 33 -15.26 -9.23 50.72
C THR A 33 -16.70 -9.53 51.10
N VAL A 34 -17.61 -9.34 50.14
CA VAL A 34 -19.00 -9.77 50.24
C VAL A 34 -19.06 -11.27 50.57
N GLY A 35 -19.97 -11.64 51.47
CA GLY A 35 -20.13 -13.01 51.98
C GLY A 35 -19.13 -13.42 53.03
N GLY A 36 -18.09 -12.62 53.25
CA GLY A 36 -17.08 -12.84 54.31
C GLY A 36 -17.56 -12.47 55.69
N ASN A 37 -16.65 -12.54 56.67
CA ASN A 37 -16.87 -12.19 58.06
C ASN A 37 -15.85 -11.09 58.47
N VAL A 38 -16.26 -10.28 59.43
CA VAL A 38 -15.38 -9.30 60.07
C VAL A 38 -15.52 -9.40 61.61
N VAL A 39 -14.42 -9.25 62.29
CA VAL A 39 -14.40 -9.10 63.75
C VAL A 39 -13.92 -7.69 64.08
N PHE A 40 -14.76 -6.92 64.76
CA PHE A 40 -14.40 -5.62 65.28
C PHE A 40 -13.82 -5.83 66.68
N THR A 41 -12.58 -5.45 66.89
CA THR A 41 -11.83 -5.65 68.14
C THR A 41 -11.30 -4.33 68.64
N LEU A 42 -11.28 -4.19 69.96
CA LEU A 42 -10.53 -3.13 70.60
C LEU A 42 -9.04 -3.44 70.57
N ILE A 43 -8.22 -2.46 70.29
CA ILE A 43 -6.73 -2.61 70.26
C ILE A 43 -6.28 -3.01 71.68
N HIS A 44 -6.93 -2.39 72.71
CA HIS A 44 -6.69 -2.74 74.08
C HIS A 44 -8.04 -3.21 74.71
N PRO A 45 -8.27 -4.55 74.78
CA PRO A 45 -9.50 -5.05 75.44
C PRO A 45 -9.59 -4.64 76.89
N PRO A 46 -10.82 -4.39 77.37
CA PRO A 46 -11.02 -3.95 78.80
C PRO A 46 -10.57 -5.05 79.75
N SER A 47 -9.89 -4.66 80.82
CA SER A 47 -9.42 -5.55 81.90
C SER A 47 -10.57 -6.15 82.74
N THR A 48 -11.72 -5.50 82.75
CA THR A 48 -12.96 -5.93 83.43
C THR A 48 -14.10 -5.96 82.42
N PRO A 49 -15.01 -6.97 82.43
CA PRO A 49 -16.13 -7.02 81.50
C PRO A 49 -17.01 -5.74 81.65
N PRO A 50 -17.37 -5.12 80.49
CA PRO A 50 -18.26 -3.97 80.48
C PRO A 50 -19.66 -4.30 81.04
N SER A 51 -20.24 -3.38 81.76
CA SER A 51 -21.62 -3.52 82.24
C SER A 51 -22.67 -3.25 81.21
N LYS A 52 -22.30 -2.46 80.13
CA LYS A 52 -23.13 -2.18 78.99
C LYS A 52 -22.26 -2.20 77.75
N ILE A 53 -22.73 -2.86 76.67
CA ILE A 53 -22.12 -2.85 75.33
C ILE A 53 -23.20 -2.51 74.32
N THR A 54 -22.98 -1.51 73.50
CA THR A 54 -23.85 -1.16 72.38
C THR A 54 -23.01 -1.00 71.14
N TRP A 55 -23.28 -1.79 70.13
CA TRP A 55 -22.72 -1.61 68.78
C TRP A 55 -23.74 -0.91 67.92
N ILE A 56 -23.29 0.08 67.12
CA ILE A 56 -24.11 0.93 66.29
C ILE A 56 -23.58 0.80 64.86
N SER A 57 -24.49 0.55 63.90
CA SER A 57 -24.19 0.42 62.47
C SER A 57 -23.97 1.78 61.80
N PRO A 58 -23.44 1.79 60.55
CA PRO A 58 -23.34 3.00 59.73
C PRO A 58 -24.66 3.75 59.52
N SER A 59 -25.79 3.01 59.52
CA SER A 59 -27.15 3.57 59.41
C SER A 59 -27.70 4.10 60.76
N ASN A 60 -26.85 4.22 61.76
CA ASN A 60 -27.21 4.64 63.11
C ASN A 60 -28.26 3.71 63.80
N ILE A 61 -28.21 2.41 63.46
CA ILE A 61 -29.05 1.37 64.06
C ILE A 61 -28.25 0.68 65.16
N GLU A 62 -28.85 0.51 66.33
CA GLU A 62 -28.29 -0.32 67.40
C GLU A 62 -28.34 -1.77 67.01
N ILE A 63 -27.17 -2.35 66.60
CA ILE A 63 -27.01 -3.76 66.14
C ILE A 63 -27.32 -4.73 67.29
N ILE A 64 -26.65 -4.47 68.38
CA ILE A 64 -26.82 -5.24 69.67
C ILE A 64 -26.57 -4.32 70.83
N THR A 65 -27.42 -4.45 71.85
CA THR A 65 -27.24 -3.81 73.11
C THR A 65 -27.30 -4.84 74.24
N THR A 66 -26.33 -4.84 75.16
CA THR A 66 -26.32 -5.66 76.36
C THR A 66 -26.44 -4.80 77.57
N LEU A 67 -27.32 -5.16 78.47
CA LEU A 67 -27.48 -4.51 79.82
C LEU A 67 -27.87 -5.62 80.80
N ASP A 68 -27.14 -5.71 81.93
CA ASP A 68 -27.41 -6.65 83.01
C ASP A 68 -27.68 -8.08 82.57
N HIS A 69 -26.83 -8.61 81.67
CA HIS A 69 -26.91 -9.94 81.02
C HIS A 69 -28.00 -10.13 79.96
N ALA A 70 -28.96 -9.21 79.82
CA ALA A 70 -29.93 -9.24 78.76
C ALA A 70 -29.31 -8.73 77.44
N GLU A 71 -29.62 -9.42 76.31
CA GLU A 71 -29.22 -9.03 75.00
C GLU A 71 -30.43 -8.64 74.16
N LYS A 72 -30.31 -7.49 73.47
CA LYS A 72 -31.28 -7.08 72.45
C LYS A 72 -30.58 -6.95 71.13
N ILE A 73 -30.90 -7.84 70.16
CA ILE A 73 -30.35 -7.83 68.80
C ILE A 73 -31.40 -7.22 67.87
N HIS A 74 -30.93 -6.32 66.98
CA HIS A 74 -31.79 -5.78 65.92
C HIS A 74 -32.19 -6.91 64.92
N PRO A 75 -33.44 -6.97 64.46
CA PRO A 75 -33.91 -8.04 63.56
C PRO A 75 -33.06 -8.26 62.34
N ASP A 76 -32.56 -7.20 61.69
CA ASP A 76 -31.76 -7.27 60.47
C ASP A 76 -30.37 -7.91 60.68
N TYR A 77 -29.90 -8.02 61.89
CA TYR A 77 -28.61 -8.60 62.27
C TYR A 77 -28.76 -9.97 62.95
N ASN A 78 -30.00 -10.44 63.12
CA ASN A 78 -30.22 -11.72 63.74
C ASN A 78 -29.63 -12.89 62.95
N GLY A 79 -28.85 -13.74 63.61
CA GLY A 79 -28.12 -14.84 62.98
C GLY A 79 -26.86 -14.45 62.21
N ARG A 80 -26.56 -13.17 62.15
CA ARG A 80 -25.34 -12.66 61.47
C ARG A 80 -24.25 -12.18 62.44
N ILE A 81 -24.56 -12.02 63.72
CA ILE A 81 -23.63 -11.45 64.69
C ILE A 81 -23.31 -12.42 65.85
N SER A 82 -22.11 -12.30 66.35
CA SER A 82 -21.61 -12.93 67.57
C SER A 82 -20.86 -11.89 68.44
N LEU A 83 -21.29 -11.72 69.70
CA LEU A 83 -20.68 -10.76 70.62
C LEU A 83 -19.87 -11.48 71.70
N ASN A 84 -18.60 -11.12 71.86
CA ASN A 84 -17.80 -11.50 72.98
C ASN A 84 -18.00 -10.45 74.10
N LYS A 85 -18.74 -10.80 75.15
CA LYS A 85 -19.07 -9.87 76.24
C LYS A 85 -17.84 -9.47 77.11
N THR A 86 -16.78 -10.28 77.08
CA THR A 86 -15.58 -10.00 77.86
C THR A 86 -14.71 -8.94 77.22
N THR A 87 -14.52 -9.07 75.89
CA THR A 87 -13.67 -8.18 75.11
C THR A 87 -14.45 -7.09 74.39
N ALA A 88 -15.79 -7.12 74.45
CA ALA A 88 -16.73 -6.29 73.67
C ALA A 88 -16.55 -6.44 72.13
N SER A 89 -15.80 -7.45 71.61
CA SER A 89 -15.62 -7.65 70.18
C SER A 89 -16.90 -8.17 69.52
N LEU A 90 -17.24 -7.61 68.35
CA LEU A 90 -18.39 -8.01 67.55
C LEU A 90 -17.91 -8.72 66.27
N GLU A 91 -18.35 -9.95 66.05
CA GLU A 91 -18.23 -10.61 64.76
C GLU A 91 -19.51 -10.35 63.97
N LEU A 92 -19.36 -9.91 62.71
CA LEU A 92 -20.43 -9.76 61.74
C LEU A 92 -20.13 -10.65 60.54
N SER A 93 -21.05 -11.60 60.25
CA SER A 93 -20.87 -12.58 59.20
C SER A 93 -21.82 -12.34 58.01
N ASN A 94 -21.53 -13.00 56.89
CA ASN A 94 -22.26 -12.88 55.64
C ASN A 94 -22.43 -11.43 55.20
N LEU A 95 -21.27 -10.76 55.02
CA LEU A 95 -21.19 -9.33 54.72
C LEU A 95 -21.83 -9.00 53.37
N THR A 96 -22.56 -7.89 53.36
CA THR A 96 -23.17 -7.31 52.14
C THR A 96 -22.61 -5.91 51.88
N PRO A 97 -22.75 -5.34 50.70
CA PRO A 97 -22.31 -3.98 50.40
C PRO A 97 -22.92 -2.92 51.34
N ASN A 98 -24.13 -3.18 51.86
CA ASN A 98 -24.83 -2.29 52.78
C ASN A 98 -24.22 -2.26 54.19
N ASP A 99 -23.34 -3.21 54.50
CA ASP A 99 -22.60 -3.21 55.77
C ASP A 99 -21.38 -2.27 55.73
N THR A 100 -21.10 -1.61 54.59
CA THR A 100 -20.02 -0.62 54.46
C THR A 100 -20.35 0.65 55.24
N GLY A 101 -19.38 1.13 56.02
CA GLY A 101 -19.46 2.42 56.69
C GLY A 101 -18.82 2.43 58.08
N GLU A 102 -19.12 3.47 58.90
CA GLU A 102 -18.57 3.64 60.21
C GLU A 102 -19.38 2.89 61.27
N TYR A 103 -18.72 2.03 62.02
CA TYR A 103 -19.27 1.33 63.20
C TYR A 103 -18.81 1.99 64.45
N THR A 104 -19.75 2.15 65.41
CA THR A 104 -19.48 2.77 66.70
C THR A 104 -19.73 1.75 67.80
N LEU A 105 -18.79 1.64 68.69
CA LEU A 105 -18.89 0.91 69.97
C LEU A 105 -19.05 1.88 71.13
N ASP A 106 -20.17 1.77 71.85
CA ASP A 106 -20.41 2.44 73.10
C ASP A 106 -20.35 1.42 74.24
N ILE A 107 -19.45 1.56 75.18
CA ILE A 107 -19.38 0.66 76.35
C ILE A 107 -19.35 1.46 77.66
N SER A 108 -19.74 0.78 78.75
CA SER A 108 -19.59 1.33 80.09
C SER A 108 -18.73 0.37 80.91
N ILE A 109 -17.59 0.88 81.40
CA ILE A 109 -16.66 0.15 82.27
C ILE A 109 -16.62 0.89 83.61
N ASN A 110 -16.95 0.19 84.70
CA ASN A 110 -17.01 0.79 86.01
C ASN A 110 -17.87 2.08 86.09
N SER A 111 -19.00 2.09 85.34
CA SER A 111 -19.91 3.23 85.19
C SER A 111 -19.33 4.43 84.41
N VAL A 112 -18.16 4.31 83.79
CA VAL A 112 -17.57 5.31 82.87
C VAL A 112 -17.92 4.98 81.47
N PRO A 113 -18.62 5.84 80.72
CA PRO A 113 -18.92 5.63 79.35
C PRO A 113 -17.68 5.86 78.47
N GLN A 114 -17.43 4.98 77.49
CA GLN A 114 -16.37 5.11 76.49
C GLN A 114 -16.95 4.80 75.12
N GLN A 115 -16.41 5.49 74.12
CA GLN A 115 -16.83 5.30 72.73
C GLN A 115 -15.59 5.09 71.81
N ALA A 116 -15.70 4.15 70.87
CA ALA A 116 -14.70 3.95 69.86
C ALA A 116 -15.38 3.79 68.49
N LYS A 117 -14.67 4.15 67.43
CA LYS A 117 -15.18 4.07 66.05
C LYS A 117 -14.18 3.41 65.16
N THR A 118 -14.68 2.69 64.15
CA THR A 118 -13.89 2.14 63.08
C THR A 118 -14.72 2.07 61.79
N SER A 119 -14.07 2.01 60.65
CA SER A 119 -14.75 1.86 59.37
C SER A 119 -14.56 0.47 58.79
N LEU A 120 -15.63 -0.05 58.17
CA LEU A 120 -15.62 -1.26 57.37
C LEU A 120 -15.92 -0.91 55.91
N THR A 121 -15.11 -1.41 54.99
CA THR A 121 -15.42 -1.40 53.56
C THR A 121 -15.62 -2.83 53.07
N VAL A 122 -16.81 -3.10 52.54
CA VAL A 122 -17.14 -4.40 51.98
C VAL A 122 -16.97 -4.33 50.45
N PHE A 123 -16.00 -5.08 49.96
CA PHE A 123 -15.65 -5.10 48.55
C PHE A 123 -16.46 -6.14 47.81
N VAL A 124 -17.09 -5.71 46.73
CA VAL A 124 -17.63 -6.58 45.68
C VAL A 124 -16.49 -6.87 44.72
N ASN A 125 -16.31 -8.13 44.38
CA ASN A 125 -15.29 -8.53 43.41
C ASN A 125 -15.50 -7.84 42.04
N ILE A 126 -14.42 -7.52 41.38
CA ILE A 126 -14.45 -6.95 40.05
C ILE A 126 -15.06 -7.97 39.09
N SER A 127 -15.93 -7.53 38.20
CA SER A 127 -16.59 -8.32 37.17
C SER A 127 -17.03 -7.44 36.01
N ASN A 128 -17.48 -8.06 34.93
CA ASN A 128 -18.00 -7.38 33.73
C ASN A 128 -17.05 -6.32 33.17
N VAL A 129 -15.74 -6.60 33.17
CA VAL A 129 -14.74 -5.66 32.63
C VAL A 129 -14.88 -5.59 31.12
N ARG A 130 -15.05 -4.38 30.61
CA ARG A 130 -15.19 -4.10 29.17
C ARG A 130 -14.32 -2.93 28.77
N ALA A 131 -13.70 -3.05 27.60
CA ALA A 131 -12.98 -1.99 26.95
C ALA A 131 -13.67 -1.69 25.62
N GLU A 132 -13.93 -0.42 25.35
CA GLU A 132 -14.61 0.03 24.13
C GLU A 132 -13.90 1.26 23.58
N ALA A 133 -13.80 1.35 22.25
CA ALA A 133 -13.27 2.53 21.56
C ALA A 133 -14.42 3.45 21.14
N ASP A 134 -14.23 4.76 21.23
CA ASP A 134 -15.20 5.77 20.80
C ASP A 134 -15.38 5.77 19.28
N GLN A 135 -14.40 5.28 18.52
CA GLN A 135 -14.44 5.09 17.08
C GLN A 135 -13.51 3.97 16.65
N ASN A 136 -13.89 3.27 15.57
CA ASN A 136 -13.16 2.09 15.09
C ASN A 136 -12.43 2.31 13.77
N GLU A 137 -12.83 3.32 12.96
CA GLU A 137 -12.17 3.66 11.70
C GLU A 137 -11.36 4.95 11.87
N LEU A 138 -10.06 4.83 11.81
CA LEU A 138 -9.12 5.90 12.11
C LEU A 138 -8.22 6.17 10.90
N VAL A 139 -7.78 7.42 10.77
CA VAL A 139 -6.82 7.82 9.73
C VAL A 139 -5.52 8.22 10.40
N GLU A 140 -4.43 7.58 9.97
CA GLU A 140 -3.08 7.84 10.48
C GLU A 140 -2.73 9.33 10.43
N PHE A 141 -2.17 9.87 11.53
CA PHE A 141 -1.80 11.28 11.75
C PHE A 141 -2.94 12.30 11.68
N ASN A 142 -4.18 11.84 11.58
CA ASN A 142 -5.34 12.73 11.48
C ASN A 142 -6.45 12.41 12.48
N SER A 143 -6.44 11.22 13.07
CA SER A 143 -7.42 10.79 14.06
C SER A 143 -6.80 10.65 15.43
N SER A 144 -7.63 10.84 16.45
CA SER A 144 -7.34 10.47 17.85
C SER A 144 -8.44 9.53 18.31
N VAL A 145 -8.15 8.62 19.21
CA VAL A 145 -9.11 7.64 19.73
C VAL A 145 -9.07 7.62 21.24
N THR A 146 -10.24 7.45 21.86
CA THR A 146 -10.35 7.21 23.30
C THR A 146 -10.93 5.84 23.56
N LEU A 147 -10.14 5.01 24.24
CA LEU A 147 -10.57 3.73 24.77
C LEU A 147 -11.07 3.95 26.20
N THR A 148 -12.28 3.45 26.49
CA THR A 148 -12.90 3.56 27.81
C THR A 148 -13.03 2.17 28.42
N CYS A 149 -12.56 2.05 29.68
CA CYS A 149 -12.70 0.85 30.49
C CYS A 149 -13.86 0.99 31.47
N SER A 150 -14.70 -0.01 31.55
CA SER A 150 -15.78 -0.10 32.53
C SER A 150 -15.74 -1.44 33.26
N ALA A 151 -16.13 -1.43 34.53
CA ALA A 151 -16.20 -2.62 35.34
C ALA A 151 -17.28 -2.48 36.40
N SER A 152 -17.78 -3.60 36.90
CA SER A 152 -18.59 -3.71 38.09
C SER A 152 -17.70 -4.12 39.26
N GLY A 153 -18.04 -3.66 40.47
CA GLY A 153 -17.29 -3.97 41.68
C GLY A 153 -17.06 -2.72 42.55
N THR A 154 -16.40 -2.90 43.68
CA THR A 154 -16.15 -1.80 44.64
C THR A 154 -14.80 -1.18 44.36
N LEU A 155 -14.76 0.15 44.19
CA LEU A 155 -13.54 0.96 44.03
C LEU A 155 -12.55 0.39 42.99
N PRO A 156 -12.97 0.20 41.74
CA PRO A 156 -12.07 -0.32 40.73
C PRO A 156 -10.94 0.68 40.45
N SER A 157 -9.73 0.16 40.26
CA SER A 157 -8.61 0.88 39.66
C SER A 157 -8.37 0.27 38.27
N PHE A 158 -7.89 1.08 37.34
CA PHE A 158 -7.75 0.64 35.94
C PHE A 158 -6.31 0.75 35.47
N ARG A 159 -5.88 -0.25 34.66
CA ARG A 159 -4.62 -0.25 33.94
C ARG A 159 -4.85 -0.67 32.51
N TRP A 160 -4.08 -0.12 31.59
CA TRP A 160 -4.18 -0.42 30.17
C TRP A 160 -2.95 -1.19 29.68
N PHE A 161 -3.18 -2.12 28.78
CA PHE A 161 -2.16 -2.94 28.14
C PHE A 161 -2.28 -2.86 26.63
N ASN A 162 -1.12 -2.89 25.92
CA ASN A 162 -1.03 -3.15 24.50
C ASN A 162 -0.30 -4.50 24.33
N GLY A 163 -1.02 -5.52 23.88
CA GLY A 163 -0.57 -6.89 23.96
C GLY A 163 -0.32 -7.30 25.41
N SER A 164 0.92 -7.62 25.74
CA SER A 164 1.37 -7.97 27.12
C SER A 164 2.04 -6.81 27.85
N THR A 165 2.21 -5.66 27.19
CA THR A 165 2.97 -4.54 27.75
C THR A 165 2.04 -3.52 28.41
N ASN A 166 2.37 -3.10 29.63
CA ASN A 166 1.64 -2.03 30.30
C ASN A 166 1.82 -0.71 29.54
N VAL A 167 0.71 -0.04 29.23
CA VAL A 167 0.72 1.27 28.54
C VAL A 167 1.15 2.35 29.52
N THR A 168 2.14 3.14 29.11
CA THR A 168 2.63 4.30 29.86
C THR A 168 2.25 5.60 29.15
N GLY A 169 2.04 6.66 29.90
CA GLY A 169 1.74 7.96 29.34
C GLY A 169 2.91 8.57 28.56
N SER A 170 2.58 9.32 27.51
CA SER A 170 3.53 10.08 26.68
C SER A 170 2.83 11.31 26.11
N ASP A 171 3.51 12.12 25.29
CA ASP A 171 2.91 13.29 24.62
C ASP A 171 1.73 12.90 23.70
N ARG A 172 1.70 11.66 23.19
CA ARG A 172 0.62 11.13 22.35
C ARG A 172 -0.37 10.23 23.11
N VAL A 173 0.04 9.65 24.22
CA VAL A 173 -0.73 8.66 24.96
C VAL A 173 -1.11 9.25 26.33
N LEU A 174 -2.38 9.58 26.50
CA LEU A 174 -2.90 10.18 27.70
C LEU A 174 -3.68 9.14 28.51
N LEU A 175 -3.31 8.96 29.79
CA LEU A 175 -3.98 8.07 30.71
C LEU A 175 -4.87 8.90 31.66
N GLY A 176 -6.18 8.63 31.60
CA GLY A 176 -7.15 9.10 32.58
C GLY A 176 -7.43 8.04 33.66
N TYR A 177 -8.47 8.23 34.43
CA TYR A 177 -8.85 7.26 35.46
C TYR A 177 -9.24 5.90 34.86
N SER A 178 -10.13 5.88 33.88
CA SER A 178 -10.56 4.66 33.18
C SER A 178 -10.33 4.74 31.66
N ASN A 179 -9.78 5.84 31.18
CA ASN A 179 -9.64 6.11 29.75
C ASN A 179 -8.18 6.09 29.33
N LEU A 180 -7.95 5.60 28.12
CA LEU A 180 -6.71 5.70 27.36
C LEU A 180 -7.01 6.49 26.10
N THR A 181 -6.41 7.68 25.93
CA THR A 181 -6.54 8.47 24.71
C THR A 181 -5.23 8.43 23.92
N ILE A 182 -5.31 8.08 22.65
CA ILE A 182 -4.19 8.07 21.71
C ILE A 182 -4.41 9.20 20.71
N LEU A 183 -3.53 10.19 20.73
CA LEU A 183 -3.55 11.34 19.82
C LEU A 183 -2.74 11.04 18.56
N ASN A 184 -3.21 11.55 17.42
CA ASN A 184 -2.51 11.41 16.14
C ASN A 184 -2.08 9.95 15.91
N VAL A 185 -3.05 9.03 15.86
CA VAL A 185 -2.80 7.60 15.73
C VAL A 185 -1.87 7.29 14.58
N THR A 186 -1.03 6.29 14.76
CA THR A 186 -0.14 5.73 13.75
C THR A 186 -0.57 4.32 13.39
N ARG A 187 -0.13 3.78 12.28
CA ARG A 187 -0.43 2.40 11.84
C ARG A 187 -0.04 1.32 12.84
N TYR A 188 0.81 1.65 13.82
CA TYR A 188 1.30 0.75 14.88
C TYR A 188 0.46 0.81 16.15
N ASP A 189 -0.57 1.63 16.19
CA ASP A 189 -1.48 1.74 17.33
C ASP A 189 -2.73 0.83 17.15
N ASP A 190 -2.64 -0.22 16.36
CA ASP A 190 -3.75 -1.13 16.04
C ASP A 190 -4.13 -2.11 17.18
N GLY A 191 -3.29 -2.23 18.22
CA GLY A 191 -3.54 -3.08 19.38
C GLY A 191 -2.92 -4.48 19.28
N PRO A 192 -3.42 -5.47 20.02
CA PRO A 192 -4.63 -5.49 20.86
C PRO A 192 -4.51 -4.69 22.15
N PHE A 193 -5.51 -3.86 22.43
CA PHE A 193 -5.61 -3.17 23.71
C PHE A 193 -6.53 -3.93 24.67
N LYS A 194 -6.16 -3.96 25.95
CA LYS A 194 -6.97 -4.49 27.04
C LYS A 194 -6.90 -3.54 28.22
N CYS A 195 -7.96 -3.51 29.00
CA CYS A 195 -7.90 -2.93 30.34
C CYS A 195 -8.00 -4.02 31.40
N GLU A 196 -7.28 -3.83 32.47
CA GLU A 196 -7.44 -4.54 33.72
C GLU A 196 -8.17 -3.63 34.70
N ALA A 197 -9.23 -4.14 35.31
CA ALA A 197 -9.87 -3.52 36.44
C ALA A 197 -9.54 -4.34 37.69
N SER A 198 -9.10 -3.67 38.74
CA SER A 198 -8.69 -4.33 40.00
C SER A 198 -9.14 -3.57 41.22
N ASN A 199 -9.40 -4.30 42.29
CA ASN A 199 -9.52 -3.77 43.61
C ASN A 199 -8.62 -4.57 44.57
N MET A 200 -8.70 -4.31 45.87
CA MET A 200 -7.86 -4.95 46.90
C MET A 200 -7.97 -6.49 46.90
N PHE A 201 -9.08 -7.06 46.42
CA PHE A 201 -9.39 -8.49 46.52
C PHE A 201 -9.50 -9.24 45.20
N SER A 202 -9.59 -8.57 44.09
CA SER A 202 -9.79 -9.19 42.80
C SER A 202 -9.33 -8.30 41.67
N ASP A 203 -8.97 -8.96 40.55
CA ASP A 203 -8.66 -8.34 39.27
C ASP A 203 -9.31 -9.12 38.14
N HIS A 204 -9.64 -8.43 37.06
CA HIS A 204 -10.15 -9.03 35.84
C HIS A 204 -9.75 -8.19 34.64
N MET A 205 -9.55 -8.86 33.50
CA MET A 205 -9.22 -8.22 32.24
C MET A 205 -10.42 -8.18 31.29
N SER A 206 -10.46 -7.14 30.46
CA SER A 206 -11.37 -7.06 29.32
C SER A 206 -10.96 -8.02 28.19
N SER A 207 -11.85 -8.21 27.23
CA SER A 207 -11.49 -8.73 25.90
C SER A 207 -10.55 -7.76 25.16
N ASP A 208 -9.91 -8.28 24.11
CA ASP A 208 -9.06 -7.52 23.21
C ASP A 208 -9.86 -6.51 22.39
N VAL A 209 -9.32 -5.29 22.26
CA VAL A 209 -9.82 -4.24 21.38
C VAL A 209 -8.77 -3.96 20.30
N TYR A 210 -9.17 -4.10 19.04
CA TYR A 210 -8.36 -3.80 17.87
C TYR A 210 -8.86 -2.54 17.20
N LEU A 211 -7.93 -1.69 16.74
CA LEU A 211 -8.25 -0.48 16.00
C LEU A 211 -7.97 -0.67 14.50
N THR A 212 -8.86 -0.19 13.67
CA THR A 212 -8.65 -0.17 12.22
C THR A 212 -8.07 1.17 11.81
N ILE A 213 -6.78 1.19 11.48
CA ILE A 213 -6.09 2.41 11.09
C ILE A 213 -5.83 2.39 9.60
N HIS A 214 -6.34 3.40 8.91
CA HIS A 214 -6.13 3.67 7.50
C HIS A 214 -4.90 4.54 7.33
N TYR A 215 -4.00 4.16 6.41
CA TYR A 215 -2.76 4.89 6.17
C TYR A 215 -2.37 4.89 4.69
N GLY A 216 -1.37 5.68 4.36
CA GLY A 216 -0.85 5.80 3.01
C GLY A 216 -1.77 6.56 2.03
N PRO A 217 -1.41 6.56 0.74
CA PRO A 217 -0.22 5.97 0.14
C PRO A 217 1.06 6.64 0.63
N ASP A 218 2.10 5.85 0.97
CA ASP A 218 3.36 6.41 1.47
C ASP A 218 4.24 6.92 0.32
N SER A 219 4.33 6.11 -0.72
CA SER A 219 5.06 6.41 -1.95
C SER A 219 4.36 5.72 -3.12
N ALA A 220 4.59 6.16 -4.34
CA ALA A 220 4.25 5.44 -5.54
C ALA A 220 5.54 4.98 -6.22
N VAL A 221 5.72 3.67 -6.35
CA VAL A 221 6.88 3.06 -7.00
C VAL A 221 6.45 2.55 -8.37
N PHE A 222 7.07 3.13 -9.40
CA PHE A 222 6.82 2.80 -10.80
C PHE A 222 7.90 1.88 -11.34
N SER A 223 7.53 0.87 -12.11
CA SER A 223 8.43 -0.03 -12.81
C SER A 223 7.92 -0.34 -14.21
N VAL A 224 8.82 -0.66 -15.11
CA VAL A 224 8.56 -0.97 -16.52
C VAL A 224 9.12 -2.36 -16.83
N THR A 225 8.36 -3.14 -17.58
CA THR A 225 8.81 -4.46 -18.04
C THR A 225 8.55 -4.60 -19.56
N PRO A 226 9.58 -4.97 -20.35
CA PRO A 226 10.97 -5.19 -19.94
C PRO A 226 11.66 -3.90 -19.48
N ASP A 227 12.64 -4.02 -18.57
CA ASP A 227 13.47 -2.88 -18.15
C ASP A 227 14.50 -2.57 -19.22
N ALA A 228 14.25 -1.51 -19.99
CA ALA A 228 15.09 -1.09 -21.09
C ALA A 228 15.09 0.45 -21.21
N SER A 229 16.16 1.00 -21.77
CA SER A 229 16.26 2.45 -22.05
C SER A 229 15.48 2.85 -23.30
N ASN A 230 15.35 1.94 -24.26
CA ASN A 230 14.67 2.16 -25.54
C ASN A 230 13.85 0.93 -25.91
N TYR A 231 12.73 1.16 -26.56
CA TYR A 231 11.78 0.12 -26.98
C TYR A 231 11.56 0.20 -28.49
N SER A 232 11.38 -0.95 -29.12
CA SER A 232 11.03 -1.02 -30.53
C SER A 232 9.58 -0.61 -30.74
N SER A 233 9.31 0.16 -31.78
CA SER A 233 7.94 0.35 -32.27
C SER A 233 7.32 -1.01 -32.59
N GLY A 234 6.08 -1.22 -32.14
CA GLY A 234 5.36 -2.49 -32.27
C GLY A 234 5.55 -3.47 -31.10
N SER A 235 6.43 -3.19 -30.14
CA SER A 235 6.59 -4.03 -28.95
C SER A 235 5.50 -3.72 -27.90
N ASP A 236 5.36 -4.63 -26.93
CA ASP A 236 4.49 -4.46 -25.78
C ASP A 236 5.30 -4.08 -24.54
N ILE A 237 4.76 -3.15 -23.74
CA ILE A 237 5.40 -2.64 -22.53
C ILE A 237 4.39 -2.75 -21.39
N THR A 238 4.76 -3.39 -20.30
CA THR A 238 3.97 -3.43 -19.08
C THR A 238 4.47 -2.38 -18.10
N LEU A 239 3.57 -1.51 -17.65
CA LEU A 239 3.81 -0.51 -16.63
C LEU A 239 3.17 -0.99 -15.34
N SER A 240 3.94 -1.09 -14.25
CA SER A 240 3.45 -1.51 -12.93
C SER A 240 3.67 -0.42 -11.90
N CYS A 241 2.70 -0.23 -11.02
CA CYS A 241 2.76 0.73 -9.92
C CYS A 241 2.40 0.07 -8.60
N SER A 242 3.17 0.36 -7.55
CA SER A 242 2.92 -0.13 -6.21
C SER A 242 3.01 0.97 -5.18
N SER A 243 2.31 0.79 -4.06
CA SER A 243 2.34 1.71 -2.93
C SER A 243 1.91 0.99 -1.67
N GLU A 244 2.52 1.34 -0.55
CA GLU A 244 2.08 0.89 0.76
C GLU A 244 0.89 1.75 1.21
N SER A 245 -0.26 1.10 1.44
CA SER A 245 -1.52 1.77 1.75
C SER A 245 -2.55 0.79 2.32
N LYS A 246 -3.32 1.24 3.32
CA LYS A 246 -4.47 0.53 3.89
C LYS A 246 -5.69 1.48 3.94
N PRO A 247 -6.77 1.19 3.18
CA PRO A 247 -6.91 0.16 2.16
C PRO A 247 -5.93 0.34 1.00
N ALA A 248 -5.81 -0.70 0.17
CA ALA A 248 -4.94 -0.67 -1.00
C ALA A 248 -5.24 0.56 -1.88
N ALA A 249 -4.20 1.20 -2.36
CA ALA A 249 -4.32 2.37 -3.22
C ALA A 249 -4.94 2.00 -4.58
N ARG A 250 -5.69 2.93 -5.17
CA ARG A 250 -6.08 2.92 -6.58
C ARG A 250 -5.03 3.65 -7.38
N PHE A 251 -4.76 3.18 -8.59
CA PHE A 251 -3.71 3.76 -9.42
C PHE A 251 -4.30 4.33 -10.71
N GLN A 252 -3.81 5.51 -11.10
CA GLN A 252 -4.07 6.17 -12.37
C GLN A 252 -2.74 6.46 -13.07
N TRP A 253 -2.75 6.50 -14.39
CA TRP A 253 -1.57 6.63 -15.22
C TRP A 253 -1.56 7.93 -15.99
N ALA A 254 -0.39 8.55 -16.09
CA ALA A 254 -0.19 9.79 -16.84
C ALA A 254 1.03 9.70 -17.77
N LEU A 255 0.91 10.34 -18.93
CA LEU A 255 1.97 10.58 -19.89
C LEU A 255 2.19 12.08 -20.03
N ASN A 256 3.42 12.54 -19.80
CA ASN A 256 3.78 13.95 -19.83
C ASN A 256 2.86 14.84 -18.95
N GLY A 257 2.42 14.29 -17.79
CA GLY A 257 1.53 14.95 -16.86
C GLY A 257 0.04 14.92 -17.24
N THR A 258 -0.33 14.34 -18.38
CA THR A 258 -1.72 14.17 -18.80
C THR A 258 -2.22 12.78 -18.47
N PHE A 259 -3.37 12.66 -17.80
CA PHE A 259 -3.96 11.36 -17.47
C PHE A 259 -4.38 10.57 -18.71
N LEU A 260 -4.04 9.29 -18.73
CA LEU A 260 -4.35 8.38 -19.84
C LEU A 260 -5.77 7.80 -19.79
N GLY A 261 -6.53 8.07 -18.71
CA GLY A 261 -7.85 7.46 -18.48
C GLY A 261 -7.76 5.94 -18.22
N ARG A 262 -6.58 5.43 -17.92
CA ARG A 262 -6.34 4.02 -17.56
C ARG A 262 -6.10 3.92 -16.05
N GLU A 263 -6.73 2.93 -15.44
CA GLU A 263 -6.62 2.64 -14.01
C GLU A 263 -6.13 1.23 -13.79
N GLY A 264 -5.58 0.98 -12.59
CA GLY A 264 -5.11 -0.33 -12.17
C GLY A 264 -3.64 -0.34 -11.79
N LYS A 265 -3.27 -1.37 -11.03
CA LYS A 265 -1.90 -1.59 -10.57
C LYS A 265 -0.93 -1.79 -11.73
N GLU A 266 -1.42 -2.34 -12.83
CA GLU A 266 -0.67 -2.62 -14.03
C GLU A 266 -1.48 -2.21 -15.26
N ILE A 267 -0.78 -1.68 -16.26
CA ILE A 267 -1.33 -1.46 -17.60
C ILE A 267 -0.34 -1.99 -18.64
N VAL A 268 -0.87 -2.58 -19.69
CA VAL A 268 -0.08 -3.00 -20.86
C VAL A 268 -0.28 -1.98 -21.97
N LEU A 269 0.81 -1.46 -22.47
CA LEU A 269 0.86 -0.66 -23.70
C LEU A 269 1.19 -1.63 -24.84
N GLU A 270 0.17 -2.07 -25.56
CA GLU A 270 0.31 -2.99 -26.68
C GLU A 270 0.72 -2.23 -27.95
N ASN A 271 1.61 -2.84 -28.76
CA ASN A 271 2.01 -2.32 -30.06
C ASN A 271 2.40 -0.84 -30.01
N VAL A 272 3.33 -0.51 -29.09
CA VAL A 272 3.71 0.90 -28.83
C VAL A 272 4.25 1.58 -30.08
N GLN A 273 3.88 2.85 -30.25
CA GLN A 273 4.32 3.69 -31.36
C GLN A 273 5.22 4.82 -30.86
N THR A 274 6.01 5.41 -31.74
CA THR A 274 6.90 6.53 -31.43
C THR A 274 6.19 7.72 -30.77
N SER A 275 4.93 7.95 -31.11
CA SER A 275 4.06 8.99 -30.52
C SER A 275 3.74 8.76 -29.05
N GLN A 276 3.94 7.55 -28.56
CA GLN A 276 3.74 7.18 -27.14
C GLN A 276 5.04 7.32 -26.31
N SER A 277 6.11 7.81 -26.93
CA SER A 277 7.32 8.21 -26.18
C SER A 277 7.02 9.38 -25.26
N GLY A 278 7.62 9.34 -24.06
CA GLY A 278 7.47 10.42 -23.09
C GLY A 278 7.70 9.99 -21.65
N ALA A 279 7.42 10.91 -20.74
CA ALA A 279 7.57 10.70 -19.32
C ALA A 279 6.27 10.13 -18.73
N TYR A 280 6.30 8.86 -18.33
CA TYR A 280 5.20 8.17 -17.68
C TYR A 280 5.31 8.30 -16.16
N SER A 281 4.19 8.45 -15.52
CA SER A 281 4.08 8.43 -14.06
C SER A 281 2.78 7.76 -13.62
N CYS A 282 2.78 7.21 -12.42
CA CYS A 282 1.58 6.69 -11.80
C CYS A 282 1.20 7.50 -10.55
N TRP A 283 -0.09 7.57 -10.30
CA TRP A 283 -0.71 8.27 -9.18
C TRP A 283 -1.44 7.25 -8.32
N ALA A 284 -0.99 7.08 -7.07
CA ALA A 284 -1.61 6.23 -6.07
C ALA A 284 -2.55 7.07 -5.21
N TYR A 285 -3.79 6.65 -5.04
CA TYR A 285 -4.82 7.32 -4.25
C TYR A 285 -5.47 6.36 -3.25
N ASN A 286 -5.61 6.80 -1.99
CA ASN A 286 -6.32 6.08 -0.96
C ASN A 286 -7.63 6.81 -0.62
N SER A 287 -8.77 6.17 -0.84
CA SER A 287 -10.09 6.76 -0.65
C SER A 287 -10.48 7.00 0.82
N LYS A 288 -9.89 6.27 1.78
CA LYS A 288 -10.16 6.47 3.21
C LYS A 288 -9.32 7.61 3.79
N THR A 289 -8.05 7.68 3.44
CA THR A 289 -7.17 8.78 3.89
C THR A 289 -7.34 10.04 3.06
N GLN A 290 -7.93 9.94 1.86
CA GLN A 290 -8.05 11.00 0.86
C GLN A 290 -6.70 11.60 0.43
N ARG A 291 -5.64 10.79 0.57
CA ARG A 291 -4.28 11.18 0.20
C ARG A 291 -3.89 10.55 -1.13
N TYR A 292 -2.97 11.22 -1.81
CA TYR A 292 -2.37 10.69 -3.03
C TYR A 292 -0.85 10.87 -3.02
N LYS A 293 -0.17 10.02 -3.79
CA LYS A 293 1.26 10.10 -4.07
C LYS A 293 1.51 9.81 -5.54
N THR A 294 2.48 10.52 -6.11
CA THR A 294 2.89 10.36 -7.50
C THR A 294 4.28 9.76 -7.55
N SER A 295 4.50 8.83 -8.47
CA SER A 295 5.85 8.31 -8.73
C SER A 295 6.75 9.38 -9.37
N SER A 296 8.05 9.18 -9.30
CA SER A 296 8.98 9.88 -10.17
C SER A 296 8.64 9.55 -11.63
N PRO A 297 8.68 10.52 -12.56
CA PRO A 297 8.47 10.25 -13.98
C PRO A 297 9.60 9.39 -14.53
N THR A 298 9.26 8.37 -15.32
CA THR A 298 10.21 7.53 -16.05
C THR A 298 10.03 7.77 -17.54
N THR A 299 11.10 8.12 -18.24
CA THR A 299 11.06 8.35 -19.68
C THR A 299 11.10 7.03 -20.43
N ILE A 300 10.10 6.78 -21.28
CA ILE A 300 10.02 5.68 -22.20
C ILE A 300 10.27 6.25 -23.60
N THR A 301 11.28 5.72 -24.29
CA THR A 301 11.61 6.11 -25.66
C THR A 301 11.30 4.96 -26.61
N VAL A 302 10.38 5.17 -27.52
CA VAL A 302 10.02 4.19 -28.56
C VAL A 302 10.66 4.60 -29.87
N ILE A 303 11.39 3.68 -30.48
CA ILE A 303 12.20 3.90 -31.68
C ILE A 303 11.71 3.00 -32.81
N GLU A 304 11.59 3.57 -34.00
CA GLU A 304 11.28 2.76 -35.22
C GLU A 304 12.44 1.82 -35.52
N THR A 305 12.10 0.57 -35.82
CA THR A 305 13.08 -0.45 -36.23
C THR A 305 13.61 -0.19 -37.61
N ILE A 306 14.89 -0.55 -37.85
CA ILE A 306 15.50 -0.51 -39.17
C ILE A 306 14.86 -1.60 -40.04
N ALA A 307 14.46 -1.21 -41.25
CA ALA A 307 13.90 -2.11 -42.26
C ALA A 307 14.33 -1.71 -43.67
N GLY A 308 14.27 -2.65 -44.59
CA GLY A 308 14.47 -2.39 -46.02
C GLY A 308 15.83 -1.77 -46.35
N VAL A 309 16.91 -2.24 -45.71
CA VAL A 309 18.26 -1.81 -46.04
C VAL A 309 18.57 -2.26 -47.45
N ALA A 310 19.00 -1.34 -48.33
CA ALA A 310 19.29 -1.62 -49.69
C ALA A 310 20.45 -0.78 -50.21
N ILE A 311 21.41 -1.42 -50.86
CA ILE A 311 22.51 -0.74 -51.55
C ILE A 311 22.13 -0.56 -53.02
N THR A 312 22.16 0.68 -53.49
CA THR A 312 21.95 1.02 -54.89
C THR A 312 23.23 1.61 -55.47
N ARG A 313 23.50 1.28 -56.72
CA ARG A 313 24.67 1.79 -57.45
C ARG A 313 24.26 2.79 -58.52
N SER A 314 25.00 3.86 -58.63
CA SER A 314 24.89 4.78 -59.78
C SER A 314 25.90 4.42 -60.86
N GLY A 315 25.48 4.52 -62.13
CA GLY A 315 26.35 4.39 -63.28
C GLY A 315 26.30 3.03 -63.99
N ASN A 316 26.95 2.95 -65.16
CA ASN A 316 27.01 1.78 -66.04
C ASN A 316 28.24 0.92 -65.70
N THR A 317 28.72 0.13 -66.68
CA THR A 317 29.93 -0.68 -66.56
C THR A 317 31.11 0.17 -66.07
N LEU A 318 31.77 -0.31 -65.00
CA LEU A 318 32.93 0.39 -64.41
C LEU A 318 34.21 -0.07 -65.12
N ILE A 319 35.03 0.91 -65.54
CA ILE A 319 36.32 0.73 -66.11
C ILE A 319 37.38 1.32 -65.20
N ALA A 320 38.39 0.52 -64.84
CA ALA A 320 39.47 0.92 -63.95
C ALA A 320 40.22 2.16 -64.49
N GLY A 321 40.49 3.12 -63.62
CA GLY A 321 41.18 4.38 -63.91
C GLY A 321 40.30 5.45 -64.57
N GLU A 322 39.15 5.11 -65.12
CA GLU A 322 38.28 6.03 -65.88
C GLU A 322 36.95 6.34 -65.22
N SER A 323 36.38 5.35 -64.54
CA SER A 323 35.03 5.46 -63.97
C SER A 323 35.02 5.87 -62.51
N SER A 324 33.90 6.41 -62.08
CA SER A 324 33.59 6.67 -60.68
C SER A 324 32.28 5.97 -60.30
N VAL A 325 32.14 5.58 -59.06
CA VAL A 325 30.94 4.93 -58.55
C VAL A 325 30.47 5.54 -57.22
N ASN A 326 29.14 5.66 -57.10
CA ASN A 326 28.49 5.95 -55.84
C ASN A 326 27.65 4.75 -55.45
N LEU A 327 27.90 4.20 -54.27
CA LEU A 327 27.05 3.21 -53.61
C LEU A 327 26.22 3.94 -52.55
N THR A 328 24.91 3.91 -52.67
CA THR A 328 23.99 4.56 -51.75
C THR A 328 23.26 3.50 -50.93
N CYS A 329 23.37 3.62 -49.61
CA CYS A 329 22.72 2.73 -48.65
C CYS A 329 21.48 3.40 -48.08
N ASP A 330 20.32 2.96 -48.50
CA ASP A 330 19.02 3.43 -48.03
C ASP A 330 18.42 2.43 -47.04
N ALA A 331 17.66 2.94 -46.08
CA ALA A 331 16.89 2.15 -45.14
C ALA A 331 15.69 2.96 -44.61
N GLN A 332 14.69 2.25 -44.10
CA GLN A 332 13.54 2.81 -43.41
C GLN A 332 13.79 2.75 -41.87
N GLY A 333 13.06 3.57 -41.10
CA GLY A 333 13.14 3.61 -39.66
C GLY A 333 14.04 4.76 -39.14
N PHE A 334 14.30 4.74 -37.86
CA PHE A 334 15.14 5.76 -37.20
C PHE A 334 16.61 5.33 -37.26
N ILE A 335 17.38 5.98 -38.11
CA ILE A 335 18.77 5.63 -38.39
C ILE A 335 19.70 6.48 -37.53
N VAL A 336 20.55 5.81 -36.75
CA VAL A 336 21.57 6.46 -35.90
C VAL A 336 22.93 6.35 -36.57
N ASP A 337 23.29 5.18 -37.08
CA ASP A 337 24.61 4.94 -37.64
C ASP A 337 24.57 4.12 -38.91
N ARG A 338 25.58 4.32 -39.78
CA ARG A 338 25.87 3.55 -40.99
C ARG A 338 27.34 3.22 -41.06
N GLU A 339 27.65 1.95 -41.17
CA GLU A 339 28.99 1.44 -41.31
C GLU A 339 29.13 0.71 -42.67
N TRP A 340 30.26 0.94 -43.33
CA TRP A 340 30.59 0.23 -44.57
C TRP A 340 31.78 -0.69 -44.37
N THR A 341 31.67 -1.89 -44.89
CA THR A 341 32.79 -2.83 -44.98
C THR A 341 33.01 -3.28 -46.40
N LYS A 342 34.24 -3.63 -46.74
CA LYS A 342 34.63 -4.30 -47.99
C LYS A 342 35.30 -5.61 -47.63
N ASP A 343 34.80 -6.71 -48.19
CA ASP A 343 35.30 -8.06 -47.95
C ASP A 343 35.43 -8.38 -46.43
N GLY A 344 34.43 -7.92 -45.65
CA GLY A 344 34.36 -8.08 -44.19
C GLY A 344 35.33 -7.21 -43.39
N LYS A 345 36.05 -6.26 -44.00
CA LYS A 345 36.94 -5.32 -43.31
C LYS A 345 36.34 -3.92 -43.30
N PRO A 346 36.46 -3.16 -42.20
CA PRO A 346 35.99 -1.79 -42.15
C PRO A 346 36.61 -0.94 -43.27
N LEU A 347 35.78 -0.13 -43.92
CA LEU A 347 36.21 0.76 -44.98
C LEU A 347 36.73 2.05 -44.40
N SER A 348 37.94 2.44 -44.78
CA SER A 348 38.58 3.70 -44.33
C SER A 348 38.59 4.72 -45.46
N LEU A 349 38.62 6.00 -45.08
CA LEU A 349 38.81 7.10 -46.01
C LEU A 349 40.18 7.00 -46.71
N SER A 350 40.19 7.26 -47.99
CA SER A 350 41.37 7.33 -48.81
C SER A 350 41.28 8.53 -49.79
N ASN A 351 42.32 8.79 -50.54
CA ASN A 351 42.28 9.85 -51.55
C ASN A 351 41.21 9.57 -52.66
N ARG A 352 40.79 8.32 -52.80
CA ARG A 352 39.79 7.89 -53.81
C ARG A 352 38.41 7.56 -53.18
N THR A 353 38.36 7.35 -51.85
CA THR A 353 37.17 6.92 -51.13
C THR A 353 36.68 8.01 -50.19
N THR A 354 35.45 8.47 -50.39
CA THR A 354 34.82 9.50 -49.58
C THR A 354 33.38 9.08 -49.19
N PHE A 355 32.95 9.52 -48.00
CA PHE A 355 31.59 9.33 -47.52
C PHE A 355 30.81 10.63 -47.51
N TYR A 356 29.57 10.58 -47.91
CA TYR A 356 28.62 11.69 -47.92
C TYR A 356 27.35 11.35 -47.13
N GLU A 357 26.63 12.40 -46.72
CA GLU A 357 25.31 12.29 -46.07
C GLU A 357 25.32 11.35 -44.86
N LYS A 358 26.23 11.54 -43.91
CA LYS A 358 26.36 10.64 -42.74
C LYS A 358 26.54 9.17 -43.17
N ASN A 359 27.52 8.91 -43.99
CA ASN A 359 27.87 7.59 -44.52
C ASN A 359 26.75 6.92 -45.37
N ARG A 360 25.70 7.67 -45.79
CA ARG A 360 24.65 7.12 -46.69
C ARG A 360 25.23 6.76 -48.06
N THR A 361 26.11 7.60 -48.58
CA THR A 361 26.71 7.41 -49.88
C THR A 361 28.23 7.23 -49.76
N LEU A 362 28.70 6.12 -50.25
CA LEU A 362 30.12 5.82 -50.46
C LEU A 362 30.46 6.13 -51.93
N SER A 363 31.43 7.06 -52.12
CA SER A 363 31.93 7.42 -53.45
C SER A 363 33.36 6.92 -53.62
N ILE A 364 33.65 6.27 -54.75
CA ILE A 364 34.99 5.82 -55.16
C ILE A 364 35.32 6.44 -56.50
N SER A 365 36.39 7.25 -56.58
CA SER A 365 36.76 7.99 -57.80
C SER A 365 38.27 8.30 -57.86
N PRO A 366 38.95 7.84 -58.91
CA PRO A 366 38.53 6.83 -59.89
C PRO A 366 38.48 5.43 -59.26
N VAL A 367 37.71 4.50 -59.84
CA VAL A 367 37.72 3.09 -59.40
C VAL A 367 38.92 2.37 -59.99
N GLU A 368 39.49 1.45 -59.22
CA GLU A 368 40.56 0.54 -59.66
C GLU A 368 40.09 -0.93 -59.58
N THR A 369 40.79 -1.85 -60.22
CA THR A 369 40.42 -3.27 -60.20
C THR A 369 40.38 -3.85 -58.81
N GLU A 370 41.23 -3.36 -57.91
CA GLU A 370 41.25 -3.74 -56.48
C GLU A 370 40.01 -3.31 -55.69
N ASP A 371 39.22 -2.38 -56.25
CA ASP A 371 37.94 -1.96 -55.65
C ASP A 371 36.80 -2.98 -55.87
N SER A 372 37.01 -3.96 -56.79
CA SER A 372 36.08 -5.10 -56.90
C SER A 372 36.03 -5.87 -55.61
N GLY A 373 34.83 -6.35 -55.23
CA GLY A 373 34.61 -7.10 -54.00
C GLY A 373 33.22 -6.90 -53.43
N GLN A 374 32.96 -7.52 -52.28
CA GLN A 374 31.70 -7.44 -51.59
C GLN A 374 31.68 -6.21 -50.65
N TYR A 375 30.78 -5.28 -50.92
CA TYR A 375 30.51 -4.14 -50.07
C TYR A 375 29.29 -4.39 -49.22
N THR A 376 29.43 -4.28 -47.90
CA THR A 376 28.34 -4.42 -46.97
C THR A 376 28.05 -3.09 -46.30
N CYS A 377 26.81 -2.64 -46.28
CA CYS A 377 26.33 -1.54 -45.49
C CYS A 377 25.55 -2.07 -44.31
N ILE A 378 25.94 -1.68 -43.09
CA ILE A 378 25.26 -1.97 -41.85
C ILE A 378 24.62 -0.69 -41.34
N VAL A 379 23.31 -0.71 -41.13
CA VAL A 379 22.52 0.40 -40.60
C VAL A 379 22.01 0.02 -39.24
N SER A 380 22.18 0.88 -38.23
CA SER A 380 21.82 0.56 -36.85
C SER A 380 21.17 1.70 -36.08
N ASN A 381 20.42 1.31 -35.08
CA ASN A 381 19.92 2.15 -34.02
C ASN A 381 19.93 1.38 -32.67
N PRO A 382 19.57 2.00 -31.51
CA PRO A 382 19.62 1.34 -30.21
C PRO A 382 18.76 0.08 -30.05
N VAL A 383 17.79 -0.17 -30.93
CA VAL A 383 16.84 -1.29 -30.81
C VAL A 383 16.90 -2.29 -31.95
N SER A 384 17.59 -1.95 -33.04
CA SER A 384 17.65 -2.82 -34.25
C SER A 384 18.85 -2.51 -35.12
N SER A 385 19.21 -3.46 -35.96
CA SER A 385 20.18 -3.29 -37.05
C SER A 385 19.72 -4.06 -38.29
N GLY A 386 20.13 -3.58 -39.44
CA GLY A 386 19.91 -4.23 -40.70
C GLY A 386 21.14 -4.10 -41.57
N ARG A 387 21.28 -4.94 -42.58
CA ARG A 387 22.40 -4.91 -43.53
C ARG A 387 21.95 -5.29 -44.93
N ASP A 388 22.73 -4.83 -45.92
CA ASP A 388 22.66 -5.30 -47.30
C ASP A 388 24.08 -5.44 -47.84
N ASP A 389 24.23 -6.40 -48.77
CA ASP A 389 25.49 -6.76 -49.38
C ASP A 389 25.40 -6.48 -50.92
N PHE A 390 26.41 -5.84 -51.48
CA PHE A 390 26.49 -5.49 -52.89
C PHE A 390 27.85 -5.92 -53.46
N GLU A 391 27.83 -6.68 -54.52
CA GLU A 391 29.05 -7.06 -55.23
C GLU A 391 29.40 -6.02 -56.29
N LEU A 392 30.54 -5.38 -56.14
CA LEU A 392 31.08 -4.42 -57.07
C LEU A 392 32.09 -5.10 -58.00
N VAL A 393 31.85 -4.97 -59.32
CA VAL A 393 32.76 -5.49 -60.36
C VAL A 393 33.31 -4.34 -61.17
N VAL A 394 34.62 -4.22 -61.18
CA VAL A 394 35.37 -3.24 -61.97
C VAL A 394 36.15 -3.98 -63.05
N ASN A 395 35.91 -3.61 -64.30
CA ASN A 395 36.56 -4.21 -65.47
C ASN A 395 37.84 -3.47 -65.86
N LEU A 396 38.80 -4.18 -66.42
CA LEU A 396 39.97 -3.56 -67.05
C LEU A 396 39.56 -2.75 -68.29
N ALA A 397 40.23 -1.63 -68.49
CA ALA A 397 40.11 -0.93 -69.79
C ALA A 397 40.41 -1.89 -70.94
N PRO A 398 39.61 -1.89 -71.98
CA PRO A 398 39.95 -2.71 -73.17
C PRO A 398 41.30 -2.28 -73.71
N ASP A 399 42.24 -3.21 -73.85
CA ASP A 399 43.54 -2.97 -74.39
C ASP A 399 43.40 -2.47 -75.87
N PRO A 400 43.85 -1.22 -76.16
CA PRO A 400 43.68 -0.68 -77.53
C PRO A 400 44.43 -1.47 -78.62
N GLY A 401 45.17 -2.54 -78.25
CA GLY A 401 46.06 -3.30 -79.20
C GLY A 401 45.55 -4.67 -79.68
N VAL A 402 44.44 -5.21 -79.20
CA VAL A 402 43.95 -6.50 -79.64
C VAL A 402 42.70 -6.32 -80.55
N GLY A 403 42.92 -6.15 -81.80
CA GLY A 403 41.86 -6.27 -82.82
C GLY A 403 41.12 -7.60 -82.61
N VAL A 404 39.83 -7.52 -82.26
CA VAL A 404 38.98 -8.71 -82.24
C VAL A 404 38.91 -9.31 -83.64
N GLY A 405 39.76 -10.30 -83.90
CA GLY A 405 39.62 -11.13 -85.01
C GLY A 405 38.25 -11.80 -84.93
N GLY A 406 37.28 -11.24 -85.66
CA GLY A 406 35.93 -11.82 -85.74
C GLY A 406 36.05 -13.28 -86.18
N PHE A 407 35.44 -14.17 -85.44
CA PHE A 407 35.29 -15.55 -85.87
C PHE A 407 34.70 -15.59 -87.28
N PRO A 408 35.35 -16.29 -88.21
CA PRO A 408 34.83 -16.35 -89.53
C PRO A 408 33.41 -16.93 -89.55
N THR A 409 32.52 -16.32 -90.30
CA THR A 409 31.08 -16.60 -90.30
C THR A 409 30.73 -18.10 -90.51
N TRP A 410 31.65 -18.89 -91.11
CA TRP A 410 31.46 -20.32 -91.18
C TRP A 410 31.57 -21.08 -89.88
N ALA A 411 32.33 -20.60 -88.89
CA ALA A 411 32.46 -21.21 -87.56
C ALA A 411 31.20 -21.03 -86.71
N ILE A 412 30.49 -19.92 -86.88
CA ILE A 412 29.19 -19.68 -86.26
C ILE A 412 28.14 -20.66 -86.82
N ALA A 413 28.17 -20.88 -88.14
CA ALA A 413 27.25 -21.84 -88.76
C ALA A 413 27.48 -23.27 -88.26
N VAL A 414 28.73 -23.70 -88.07
CA VAL A 414 29.06 -25.03 -87.52
C VAL A 414 28.59 -25.21 -86.10
N ILE A 415 28.77 -24.19 -85.26
CA ILE A 415 28.30 -24.21 -83.82
C ILE A 415 26.78 -24.29 -83.77
N VAL A 416 26.06 -23.50 -84.58
CA VAL A 416 24.59 -23.52 -84.61
C VAL A 416 24.08 -24.89 -85.10
N ILE A 417 24.69 -25.49 -86.06
CA ILE A 417 24.32 -26.84 -86.54
C ILE A 417 24.62 -27.91 -85.49
N ALA A 418 25.74 -27.83 -84.78
CA ALA A 418 26.07 -28.76 -83.70
C ALA A 418 25.07 -28.65 -82.52
N VAL A 419 24.68 -27.44 -82.16
CA VAL A 419 23.68 -27.19 -81.09
C VAL A 419 22.30 -27.70 -81.48
N LEU A 420 21.90 -27.50 -82.75
CA LEU A 420 20.65 -28.06 -83.29
C LEU A 420 20.62 -29.57 -83.25
N ILE A 421 21.73 -30.24 -83.61
CA ILE A 421 21.85 -31.70 -83.57
C ILE A 421 21.74 -32.20 -82.11
N VAL A 422 22.39 -31.53 -81.14
CA VAL A 422 22.34 -31.92 -79.72
C VAL A 422 20.96 -31.69 -79.10
N LEU A 423 20.21 -30.70 -79.58
CA LEU A 423 18.87 -30.43 -79.10
C LEU A 423 17.77 -31.28 -79.72
N VAL A 424 17.93 -31.66 -81.04
CA VAL A 424 16.90 -32.39 -81.76
C VAL A 424 16.96 -33.90 -81.51
N ILE A 425 18.16 -34.49 -81.34
CA ILE A 425 18.30 -35.92 -81.04
C ILE A 425 17.60 -36.35 -79.75
N PRO A 426 17.78 -35.71 -78.62
CA PRO A 426 17.07 -36.12 -77.41
C PRO A 426 15.55 -35.91 -77.47
N VAL A 427 15.08 -34.90 -78.19
CA VAL A 427 13.64 -34.67 -78.39
C VAL A 427 13.02 -35.82 -79.23
N ILE A 428 13.70 -36.30 -80.32
CA ILE A 428 13.24 -37.43 -81.09
C ILE A 428 13.28 -38.74 -80.31
N LEU A 429 14.27 -38.93 -79.44
CA LEU A 429 14.36 -40.10 -78.58
C LEU A 429 13.29 -40.09 -77.43
N VAL A 430 12.92 -38.91 -76.92
CA VAL A 430 11.85 -38.77 -75.96
C VAL A 430 10.47 -38.99 -76.58
N LEU A 431 10.25 -38.53 -77.80
CA LEU A 431 8.99 -38.76 -78.54
C LEU A 431 8.77 -40.23 -78.95
N LYS A 432 9.83 -41.02 -79.18
CA LYS A 432 9.73 -42.47 -79.45
C LYS A 432 9.44 -43.33 -78.22
N LYS A 433 9.58 -42.77 -76.99
CA LYS A 433 9.38 -43.50 -75.74
C LYS A 433 8.00 -43.27 -75.05
N LYS A 434 7.13 -42.41 -75.62
CA LYS A 434 5.76 -42.22 -75.19
C LYS A 434 4.72 -42.85 -76.09
N GLY A 435 4.65 -44.16 -76.06
CA GLY A 435 3.56 -44.88 -76.67
C GLY A 435 3.26 -46.17 -75.93
N LYS A 436 2.28 -46.09 -75.08
CA LYS A 436 1.26 -47.07 -74.63
C LYS A 436 0.77 -46.67 -73.23
N ILE A 437 -0.36 -46.02 -73.14
CA ILE A 437 -1.75 -46.47 -73.01
C ILE A 437 -2.02 -47.28 -71.72
N CYS A 438 -2.86 -46.65 -70.92
CA CYS A 438 -3.68 -47.02 -69.74
C CYS A 438 -4.36 -48.41 -69.75
N PRO A 439 -5.21 -48.81 -68.83
CA PRO A 439 -5.44 -48.60 -67.39
C PRO A 439 -5.79 -49.94 -66.64
N PRO A 440 -6.68 -50.10 -65.62
CA PRO A 440 -6.77 -49.57 -64.29
C PRO A 440 -6.98 -50.68 -63.21
N LYS A 441 -7.17 -50.21 -61.94
CA LYS A 441 -7.94 -50.83 -60.85
C LYS A 441 -7.26 -51.74 -59.81
N SER A 442 -7.38 -51.33 -58.63
CA SER A 442 -8.15 -51.71 -57.43
C SER A 442 -7.38 -52.30 -56.24
N ARG A 443 -7.69 -51.68 -55.10
CA ARG A 443 -7.98 -52.26 -53.77
C ARG A 443 -6.94 -53.20 -53.14
N GLU A 444 -6.46 -52.87 -52.00
CA GLU A 444 -6.89 -53.26 -50.62
C GLU A 444 -5.81 -52.97 -49.59
N ALA A 445 -6.28 -52.50 -48.45
CA ALA A 445 -5.58 -52.40 -47.15
C ALA A 445 -5.43 -53.82 -46.55
N PRO A 446 -4.92 -54.08 -45.34
CA PRO A 446 -4.30 -53.21 -44.33
C PRO A 446 -3.06 -53.85 -43.66
N ALA A 447 -2.47 -53.15 -42.70
CA ALA A 447 -2.08 -53.54 -41.36
C ALA A 447 -0.84 -52.83 -40.85
N LYS A 448 -1.07 -52.12 -39.74
CA LYS A 448 -0.38 -52.04 -38.43
C LYS A 448 1.15 -52.19 -38.39
N ASP A 449 1.88 -51.26 -37.78
CA ASP A 449 2.11 -51.21 -36.35
C ASP A 449 3.11 -50.10 -35.95
N ASN A 450 2.80 -49.50 -34.80
CA ASN A 450 3.61 -48.93 -33.74
C ASN A 450 4.65 -47.82 -33.94
N SER A 451 4.19 -46.62 -33.51
CA SER A 451 4.75 -45.73 -32.47
C SER A 451 6.16 -45.18 -32.53
N PRO A 452 6.52 -44.03 -31.93
CA PRO A 452 5.75 -43.11 -31.06
C PRO A 452 5.81 -41.60 -31.42
N MET A 453 4.94 -40.91 -30.75
CA MET A 453 4.72 -39.48 -30.52
C MET A 453 5.90 -38.51 -30.68
N GLU A 454 5.61 -37.44 -31.43
CA GLU A 454 6.03 -36.09 -31.08
C GLU A 454 4.89 -35.09 -31.37
N LEU A 455 4.63 -34.26 -30.34
CA LEU A 455 3.64 -33.20 -30.36
C LEU A 455 4.13 -32.05 -31.25
N ASN A 456 3.32 -31.64 -32.22
CA ASN A 456 3.42 -30.32 -32.81
C ASN A 456 2.06 -29.61 -32.77
N TYR A 457 2.10 -28.40 -32.22
CA TYR A 457 1.01 -27.44 -32.15
C TYR A 457 0.50 -27.10 -33.56
N ALA A 458 -0.79 -27.18 -33.72
CA ALA A 458 -1.48 -26.72 -34.92
C ALA A 458 -2.31 -25.47 -34.63
N ASP A 459 -2.07 -24.49 -35.42
CA ASP A 459 -2.83 -23.32 -35.85
C ASP A 459 -4.35 -23.43 -35.70
N ILE A 460 -4.96 -22.39 -35.09
CA ILE A 460 -6.39 -22.14 -35.20
C ILE A 460 -6.60 -20.77 -35.85
N SER A 461 -6.82 -20.78 -37.12
CA SER A 461 -7.46 -19.68 -37.82
C SER A 461 -8.75 -20.16 -38.50
N HIS A 462 -9.76 -19.30 -38.42
CA HIS A 462 -11.07 -19.32 -39.08
C HIS A 462 -12.24 -19.99 -38.36
N PHE A 463 -13.08 -19.14 -37.78
CA PHE A 463 -14.52 -19.32 -37.85
C PHE A 463 -15.23 -18.04 -38.29
N GLN A 464 -15.74 -18.09 -39.52
CA GLN A 464 -16.67 -17.11 -40.08
C GLN A 464 -18.09 -17.36 -39.58
N ARG A 465 -18.80 -16.25 -39.36
CA ARG A 465 -20.25 -16.18 -39.12
C ARG A 465 -21.07 -16.80 -40.23
N LYS A 466 -22.11 -17.53 -39.87
CA LYS A 466 -23.33 -17.64 -40.69
C LYS A 466 -24.57 -17.68 -39.79
N ASN A 467 -25.50 -16.77 -40.08
CA ASN A 467 -26.89 -16.72 -39.63
C ASN A 467 -27.65 -18.00 -39.98
N VAL A 468 -28.53 -18.46 -39.10
CA VAL A 468 -29.82 -19.10 -39.49
C VAL A 468 -30.85 -18.95 -38.39
N GLN A 469 -32.09 -18.75 -38.86
CA GLN A 469 -33.36 -18.42 -38.26
C GLN A 469 -33.96 -19.40 -37.25
N ARG A 470 -34.95 -18.85 -36.51
CA ARG A 470 -36.02 -19.44 -35.67
C ARG A 470 -36.61 -20.75 -36.15
N VAL A 471 -37.04 -21.58 -35.22
CA VAL A 471 -38.40 -22.15 -35.10
C VAL A 471 -38.65 -22.54 -33.64
N ASP A 472 -39.94 -22.34 -33.19
CA ASP A 472 -40.55 -22.48 -31.90
C ASP A 472 -40.76 -23.91 -31.42
N GLN A 473 -41.09 -23.95 -30.13
CA GLN A 473 -42.02 -24.82 -29.33
C GLN A 473 -41.40 -25.90 -28.42
N GLY A 474 -41.65 -25.69 -27.12
CA GLY A 474 -42.46 -26.60 -26.35
C GLY A 474 -41.86 -27.18 -25.06
N ASN A 475 -42.24 -26.57 -23.96
CA ASN A 475 -42.75 -27.19 -22.72
C ASN A 475 -41.81 -27.95 -21.75
N GLY A 476 -41.78 -27.45 -20.53
CA GLY A 476 -41.90 -28.29 -19.33
C GLY A 476 -40.73 -28.37 -18.37
N GLY A 477 -40.83 -27.68 -17.21
CA GLY A 477 -40.34 -28.23 -15.96
C GLY A 477 -39.26 -27.51 -15.18
N ASN A 478 -39.67 -26.67 -14.27
CA ASN A 478 -39.10 -26.25 -12.98
C ASN A 478 -37.68 -26.69 -12.59
N ARG A 479 -36.81 -25.70 -12.30
CA ARG A 479 -36.24 -25.44 -10.95
C ARG A 479 -35.47 -24.15 -10.88
N GLU A 480 -35.78 -23.39 -9.85
CA GLU A 480 -35.23 -22.09 -9.46
C GLU A 480 -33.74 -22.12 -9.23
N THR A 481 -33.06 -21.08 -9.67
CA THR A 481 -31.98 -20.42 -8.95
C THR A 481 -31.99 -18.94 -9.28
N LEU A 482 -32.13 -18.13 -8.23
CA LEU A 482 -32.13 -16.67 -8.25
C LEU A 482 -30.79 -16.11 -8.68
N TYR A 483 -30.82 -15.21 -9.66
CA TYR A 483 -29.82 -14.16 -9.81
C TYR A 483 -30.55 -12.82 -9.93
N SER A 484 -30.34 -11.96 -8.92
CA SER A 484 -30.84 -10.59 -8.89
C SER A 484 -30.03 -9.70 -9.82
N GLY A 485 -30.61 -9.32 -10.92
CA GLY A 485 -30.13 -8.25 -11.80
C GLY A 485 -30.67 -6.90 -11.33
N VAL A 486 -29.79 -5.95 -11.02
CA VAL A 486 -30.14 -4.56 -10.76
C VAL A 486 -30.32 -3.85 -12.09
N ARG A 487 -31.54 -3.40 -12.36
CA ARG A 487 -31.89 -2.47 -13.44
C ARG A 487 -31.78 -1.03 -12.94
N LEU A 488 -31.12 -0.19 -13.68
CA LEU A 488 -31.18 1.28 -13.57
C LEU A 488 -32.53 1.78 -14.07
N PRO A 489 -33.21 2.69 -13.39
CA PRO A 489 -34.35 3.41 -13.96
C PRO A 489 -33.91 4.76 -14.51
N SER A 490 -34.49 5.11 -15.66
CA SER A 490 -34.50 6.39 -16.32
C SER A 490 -35.29 7.46 -15.52
N SER A 491 -34.79 8.69 -15.59
CA SER A 491 -35.38 9.91 -14.96
C SER A 491 -36.78 10.25 -15.45
N PRO A 492 -37.54 10.96 -14.62
CA PRO A 492 -38.04 12.29 -15.03
C PRO A 492 -37.86 13.41 -13.98
N ALA A 493 -38.07 14.63 -14.46
CA ALA A 493 -37.73 15.93 -13.97
C ALA A 493 -38.33 16.40 -12.63
N GLY A 494 -37.51 17.11 -11.86
CA GLY A 494 -37.58 18.30 -11.02
C GLY A 494 -38.75 18.54 -10.03
N PRO A 495 -38.72 19.57 -9.16
CA PRO A 495 -37.56 20.25 -8.54
C PRO A 495 -37.65 20.29 -7.00
N THR A 496 -36.58 20.54 -6.27
CA THR A 496 -36.39 21.60 -5.24
C THR A 496 -35.26 21.28 -4.27
N SER A 497 -34.36 22.25 -4.15
CA SER A 497 -33.57 22.75 -3.02
C SER A 497 -32.90 21.77 -2.05
N GLY A 498 -31.55 21.75 -2.11
CA GLY A 498 -30.69 21.25 -1.05
C GLY A 498 -29.24 21.53 -1.43
N GLN A 499 -28.68 22.60 -0.87
CA GLN A 499 -27.31 23.07 -1.15
C GLN A 499 -26.28 22.06 -0.66
N GLY A 500 -25.47 21.52 -1.60
CA GLY A 500 -24.20 20.87 -1.33
C GLY A 500 -23.06 21.89 -1.46
N PRO A 501 -21.88 21.61 -0.87
CA PRO A 501 -20.79 22.57 -0.85
C PRO A 501 -20.20 22.78 -2.24
N THR A 502 -20.13 24.03 -2.66
CA THR A 502 -19.50 24.50 -3.90
C THR A 502 -17.98 24.52 -3.75
N TYR A 503 -17.28 23.78 -4.61
CA TYR A 503 -15.84 23.93 -4.82
C TYR A 503 -15.58 25.15 -5.70
N ALA A 504 -14.67 26.03 -5.28
CA ALA A 504 -14.19 27.14 -6.10
C ALA A 504 -13.03 26.66 -6.98
N ASP A 505 -13.19 26.76 -8.30
CA ASP A 505 -12.15 26.55 -9.30
C ASP A 505 -11.12 27.69 -9.23
N ILE A 506 -9.86 27.34 -9.02
CA ILE A 506 -8.74 28.28 -9.08
C ILE A 506 -8.09 28.17 -10.45
N ASN A 507 -8.31 29.17 -11.29
CA ASN A 507 -7.71 29.28 -12.61
C ASN A 507 -6.37 30.02 -12.52
N PHE A 508 -5.28 29.37 -12.95
CA PHE A 508 -3.96 29.98 -13.03
C PHE A 508 -3.68 30.45 -14.47
N GLN A 509 -3.57 31.75 -14.66
CA GLN A 509 -3.00 32.30 -15.89
C GLN A 509 -1.51 32.58 -15.72
N ASN A 510 -0.71 32.00 -16.59
CA ASN A 510 0.72 32.26 -16.70
C ASN A 510 0.97 33.62 -17.33
N ASN A 511 1.49 34.56 -16.55
CA ASN A 511 2.12 35.76 -17.07
C ASN A 511 3.53 35.90 -16.46
N THR A 512 4.50 36.13 -17.30
CA THR A 512 5.95 36.13 -17.06
C THR A 512 6.48 37.30 -16.21
N ALA A 513 5.72 37.83 -15.29
CA ALA A 513 6.19 38.80 -14.30
C ALA A 513 5.29 38.77 -13.06
N GLY A 514 5.71 38.03 -12.05
CA GLY A 514 5.20 38.11 -10.67
C GLY A 514 3.80 37.47 -10.46
N MET A 515 3.78 36.34 -9.78
CA MET A 515 2.50 35.71 -9.34
C MET A 515 1.75 36.64 -8.39
N ARG A 516 0.58 37.07 -8.80
CA ARG A 516 -0.42 37.72 -7.94
C ARG A 516 -1.69 36.87 -7.97
N ALA A 517 -2.10 36.36 -6.83
CA ALA A 517 -3.37 35.66 -6.71
C ALA A 517 -4.49 36.68 -6.57
N THR A 518 -5.46 36.66 -7.46
CA THR A 518 -6.70 37.42 -7.33
C THR A 518 -7.83 36.52 -6.87
N LEU A 519 -8.42 36.85 -5.74
CA LEU A 519 -9.65 36.25 -5.22
C LEU A 519 -10.84 36.94 -5.88
N GLY A 520 -11.65 36.19 -6.64
CA GLY A 520 -12.94 36.64 -7.13
C GLY A 520 -14.00 36.65 -6.02
N HIS A 521 -14.62 37.78 -5.79
CA HIS A 521 -15.74 37.96 -4.85
C HIS A 521 -17.04 37.53 -5.51
N GLY A 522 -17.70 36.54 -4.92
CA GLY A 522 -19.15 36.34 -5.05
C GLY A 522 -19.78 36.50 -3.67
N GLY A 523 -20.69 37.45 -3.55
CA GLY A 523 -21.20 37.93 -2.27
C GLY A 523 -22.18 37.01 -1.57
N ASN A 524 -22.12 37.09 -0.32
CA ASN A 524 -23.10 37.21 0.76
C ASN A 524 -23.20 36.04 1.76
N VAL A 525 -22.96 36.44 3.02
CA VAL A 525 -23.49 36.03 4.33
C VAL A 525 -22.97 34.73 4.95
N GLY A 526 -22.09 34.92 5.95
CA GLY A 526 -22.12 34.27 7.28
C GLY A 526 -21.88 32.76 7.33
N ASP A 527 -20.66 32.37 7.41
CA ASP A 527 -20.19 31.40 8.42
C ASP A 527 -18.66 31.30 8.39
N GLN A 528 -18.06 31.07 9.54
CA GLN A 528 -16.61 31.01 9.71
C GLN A 528 -16.07 29.70 9.14
N SER A 529 -15.54 29.72 7.93
CA SER A 529 -14.77 28.62 7.37
C SER A 529 -13.30 29.01 7.20
N THR A 530 -12.42 28.23 7.79
CA THR A 530 -10.96 28.38 7.73
C THR A 530 -10.47 27.83 6.38
N VAL A 531 -9.80 28.66 5.58
CA VAL A 531 -9.19 28.26 4.30
C VAL A 531 -7.68 28.09 4.51
N TYR A 532 -7.13 26.94 4.14
CA TYR A 532 -5.69 26.66 4.16
C TYR A 532 -5.07 26.92 2.78
N ALA A 533 -4.04 27.76 2.72
CA ALA A 533 -3.24 27.97 1.52
C ALA A 533 -1.78 27.60 1.79
N ALA A 534 -1.17 26.80 0.92
CA ALA A 534 0.25 26.46 0.97
C ALA A 534 1.08 27.52 0.24
N VAL A 535 2.06 28.12 0.90
CA VAL A 535 2.99 29.10 0.32
C VAL A 535 4.34 28.42 0.06
N LYS A 536 4.79 28.41 -1.21
CA LYS A 536 6.14 27.96 -1.60
C LYS A 536 7.12 29.13 -1.50
N PRO A 537 8.28 29.00 -0.86
CA PRO A 537 9.28 30.06 -0.83
C PRO A 537 10.04 30.14 -2.17
N LYS A 538 10.38 31.36 -2.57
CA LYS A 538 11.08 31.76 -3.80
C LYS A 538 12.55 31.37 -3.73
N GLY A 539 13.08 30.87 -4.84
CA GLY A 539 14.32 30.14 -5.01
C GLY A 539 15.62 30.82 -4.66
N GLN A 540 16.58 29.96 -4.40
CA GLN A 540 18.01 30.14 -4.59
C GLN A 540 18.58 28.92 -5.30
N ALA A 541 19.65 29.14 -6.08
CA ALA A 541 20.29 28.18 -6.96
C ALA A 541 20.88 26.94 -6.22
N PRO A 542 21.16 25.81 -6.93
CA PRO A 542 21.36 24.51 -6.29
C PRO A 542 22.74 24.38 -5.63
N GLY A 543 22.73 24.07 -4.34
CA GLY A 543 23.83 23.50 -3.58
C GLY A 543 23.49 22.05 -3.19
N PRO A 544 24.45 21.25 -2.68
CA PRO A 544 24.31 19.80 -2.54
C PRO A 544 23.23 19.38 -1.50
N PRO A 545 22.77 18.13 -1.52
CA PRO A 545 21.51 17.72 -0.91
C PRO A 545 21.55 17.79 0.63
N ARG A 546 20.65 18.55 1.21
CA ARG A 546 20.29 18.52 2.63
C ARG A 546 18.84 18.13 2.78
N GLN A 547 18.58 17.45 3.89
CA GLN A 547 17.31 16.93 4.38
C GLN A 547 16.14 17.89 4.16
N VAL A 548 14.99 17.30 3.83
CA VAL A 548 13.69 17.94 3.60
C VAL A 548 13.26 18.74 4.83
N PRO A 549 13.00 20.05 4.73
CA PRO A 549 12.42 20.79 5.84
C PRO A 549 10.90 20.58 5.92
N ASP A 550 10.42 20.48 7.15
CA ASP A 550 9.00 20.42 7.52
C ASP A 550 8.19 21.55 6.88
N VAL A 551 7.03 21.19 6.37
CA VAL A 551 6.04 22.12 5.83
C VAL A 551 5.35 22.82 6.99
N THR A 552 5.71 24.09 7.23
CA THR A 552 5.04 24.95 8.21
C THR A 552 3.74 25.49 7.61
N TYR A 553 2.61 25.22 8.23
CA TYR A 553 1.32 25.79 7.86
C TYR A 553 1.12 27.13 8.56
N ALA A 554 0.84 28.19 7.81
CA ALA A 554 0.47 29.49 8.36
C ALA A 554 -1.05 29.62 8.39
N GLN A 555 -1.60 29.98 9.55
CA GLN A 555 -3.01 30.30 9.72
C GLN A 555 -3.25 31.77 9.35
N VAL A 556 -4.10 32.01 8.38
CA VAL A 556 -4.56 33.37 8.05
C VAL A 556 -5.90 33.62 8.74
N LYS A 557 -5.93 34.50 9.74
CA LYS A 557 -7.18 35.03 10.31
C LYS A 557 -7.74 36.09 9.36
N LYS A 558 -9.04 36.02 9.10
CA LYS A 558 -9.79 37.10 8.45
C LYS A 558 -9.92 38.29 9.40
#